data_c420cea54a5aa1cfc9b5ee58eeae09c6
#
_entry.id   c420cea54a5aa1cfc9b5ee58eeae09c6
#
_cell.length_a   1.000
_cell.length_b   1.000
_cell.length_c   1.000
_cell.angle_alpha   90.00
_cell.angle_beta   90.00
_cell.angle_gamma   90.00
#
_symmetry.space_group_name_H-M   'P 1'
#
loop_
_entity.id
_entity.type
_entity.pdbx_description
1 polymer ?
#
loop_
_entity_poly.entity_id
_entity_poly.type
_entity_poly.pdbx_seq_one_letter_code
_entity_poly.pdbx_strand_id
1 'polypeptide(L)'
;MSSTRRKSPGSPIVLIIDDDADTRRMYGEYLRMKSCTVFVAGDGRSGLDKAVDLNPDLIVLDLAMPRVDGWTVLKHLRESSWTIDIPVIVLTAVVTVRDEAFHAGCDAYLTKPCPPEVLWLQTVALLRDREGLRERAGRGPRV
;
A
#
# COMPACT_ATOMS: atom_id res chain seq x y z
N MET A 1 -20.83 11.39 2.92
CA MET A 1 -20.12 11.97 2.82
C MET A 1 -18.85 11.52 3.04
N SER A 2 -18.28 11.37 2.41
CA SER A 2 -17.03 10.86 2.51
C SER A 2 -16.14 11.66 3.31
N SER A 3 -16.66 12.62 3.86
CA SER A 3 -15.84 13.49 4.67
C SER A 3 -15.12 12.72 5.75
N THR A 4 -15.64 11.56 6.13
CA THR A 4 -15.01 10.81 7.18
C THR A 4 -13.61 10.36 6.84
N ARG A 5 -13.25 10.42 5.56
CA ARG A 5 -11.93 9.99 5.19
C ARG A 5 -11.03 11.13 4.82
N ARG A 6 -11.44 12.31 5.14
CA ARG A 6 -10.62 13.44 4.82
C ARG A 6 -9.32 13.35 5.57
N LYS A 7 -8.23 13.43 4.89
CA LYS A 7 -6.93 13.45 5.52
C LYS A 7 -6.44 14.88 5.63
N SER A 8 -5.48 15.08 6.52
CA SER A 8 -4.86 16.40 6.65
C SER A 8 -4.07 16.70 5.38
N PRO A 9 -3.95 17.97 5.02
CA PRO A 9 -3.12 18.32 3.88
C PRO A 9 -1.71 17.76 4.08
N GLY A 10 -1.19 17.10 3.09
CA GLY A 10 0.14 16.53 3.18
C GLY A 10 0.24 15.24 3.95
N SER A 11 -0.87 14.71 4.46
CA SER A 11 -0.86 13.47 5.21
C SER A 11 -1.29 12.33 4.30
N PRO A 12 -0.36 11.51 3.83
CA PRO A 12 -0.73 10.42 2.94
C PRO A 12 -1.47 9.32 3.69
N ILE A 13 -2.39 8.67 2.99
CA ILE A 13 -3.13 7.54 3.54
C ILE A 13 -2.42 6.27 3.13
N VAL A 14 -2.03 5.47 4.12
CA VAL A 14 -1.39 4.18 3.90
C VAL A 14 -2.30 3.09 4.45
N LEU A 15 -2.54 2.07 3.66
CA LEU A 15 -3.34 0.91 4.07
C LEU A 15 -2.40 -0.28 4.22
N ILE A 16 -2.37 -0.88 5.40
CA ILE A 16 -1.55 -2.07 5.68
C ILE A 16 -2.46 -3.29 5.71
N ILE A 17 -2.21 -4.25 4.82
CA ILE A 17 -2.97 -5.49 4.73
C ILE A 17 -2.06 -6.63 5.15
N ASP A 18 -2.30 -7.19 6.34
CA ASP A 18 -1.45 -8.21 6.93
C ASP A 18 -2.26 -8.90 8.01
N ASP A 19 -2.23 -10.23 8.06
CA ASP A 19 -3.05 -10.96 9.03
C ASP A 19 -2.43 -10.96 10.43
N ASP A 20 -1.19 -10.54 10.58
CA ASP A 20 -0.55 -10.51 11.89
C ASP A 20 -0.80 -9.17 12.58
N ALA A 21 -1.50 -9.21 13.71
CA ALA A 21 -1.87 -8.00 14.42
C ALA A 21 -0.66 -7.21 14.92
N ASP A 22 0.37 -7.91 15.37
CA ASP A 22 1.57 -7.22 15.87
C ASP A 22 2.29 -6.48 14.74
N THR A 23 2.35 -7.10 13.57
CA THR A 23 2.94 -6.45 12.40
C THR A 23 2.16 -5.20 12.04
N ARG A 24 0.83 -5.32 11.98
CA ARG A 24 0.00 -4.15 11.67
C ARG A 24 0.23 -3.02 12.66
N ARG A 25 0.30 -3.36 13.93
CA ARG A 25 0.47 -2.34 14.96
C ARG A 25 1.84 -1.69 14.87
N MET A 26 2.88 -2.49 14.74
CA MET A 26 4.24 -1.96 14.74
C MET A 26 4.47 -1.01 13.57
N TYR A 27 4.17 -1.46 12.36
CA TYR A 27 4.39 -0.62 11.20
C TYR A 27 3.41 0.54 11.15
N GLY A 28 2.18 0.30 11.61
CA GLY A 28 1.19 1.37 11.66
C GLY A 28 1.62 2.50 12.58
N GLU A 29 2.11 2.17 13.76
CA GLU A 29 2.57 3.19 14.71
C GLU A 29 3.74 3.97 14.16
N TYR A 30 4.69 3.25 13.53
CA TYR A 30 5.85 3.92 12.97
C TYR A 30 5.44 4.90 11.86
N LEU A 31 4.57 4.48 10.96
CA LEU A 31 4.14 5.34 9.87
C LEU A 31 3.32 6.53 10.38
N ARG A 32 2.53 6.32 11.42
CA ARG A 32 1.80 7.45 12.03
C ARG A 32 2.76 8.46 12.64
N MET A 33 3.86 7.99 13.20
CA MET A 33 4.90 8.90 13.70
C MET A 33 5.52 9.71 12.58
N LYS A 34 5.46 9.21 11.35
CA LYS A 34 5.93 9.92 10.18
C LYS A 34 4.84 10.74 9.52
N SER A 35 3.76 10.99 10.24
CA SER A 35 2.65 11.84 9.82
C SER A 35 1.80 11.23 8.70
N CYS A 36 1.77 9.91 8.59
CA CYS A 36 0.84 9.23 7.70
C CYS A 36 -0.48 8.97 8.41
N THR A 37 -1.56 8.95 7.66
CA THR A 37 -2.85 8.45 8.13
C THR A 37 -2.88 6.97 7.77
N VAL A 38 -2.98 6.10 8.79
CA VAL A 38 -2.83 4.66 8.56
C VAL A 38 -4.13 3.94 8.86
N PHE A 39 -4.55 3.10 7.92
CA PHE A 39 -5.63 2.15 8.12
C PHE A 39 -5.07 0.75 7.97
N VAL A 40 -5.71 -0.23 8.60
CA VAL A 40 -5.22 -1.60 8.59
C VAL A 40 -6.34 -2.56 8.23
N ALA A 41 -5.96 -3.69 7.66
CA ALA A 41 -6.89 -4.78 7.36
C ALA A 41 -6.19 -6.08 7.71
N GLY A 42 -6.91 -6.98 8.35
CA GLY A 42 -6.35 -8.25 8.80
C GLY A 42 -6.56 -9.40 7.86
N ASP A 43 -7.18 -9.17 6.72
CA ASP A 43 -7.36 -10.22 5.72
C ASP A 43 -7.54 -9.60 4.35
N GLY A 44 -7.48 -10.44 3.32
CA GLY A 44 -7.48 -9.94 1.95
C GLY A 44 -8.79 -9.30 1.53
N ARG A 45 -9.92 -9.85 1.98
CA ARG A 45 -11.22 -9.31 1.59
C ARG A 45 -11.42 -7.92 2.18
N SER A 46 -11.14 -7.79 3.47
CA SER A 46 -11.23 -6.50 4.12
C SER A 46 -10.27 -5.51 3.49
N GLY A 47 -9.09 -5.98 3.12
CA GLY A 47 -8.10 -5.12 2.46
C GLY A 47 -8.59 -4.59 1.15
N LEU A 48 -9.20 -5.43 0.31
CA LEU A 48 -9.71 -5.00 -0.97
C LEU A 48 -10.87 -4.00 -0.79
N ASP A 49 -11.76 -4.26 0.16
CA ASP A 49 -12.86 -3.34 0.42
C ASP A 49 -12.34 -1.98 0.84
N LYS A 50 -11.35 -1.96 1.73
CA LYS A 50 -10.79 -0.70 2.20
C LYS A 50 -10.01 0.02 1.12
N ALA A 51 -9.36 -0.72 0.23
CA ALA A 51 -8.63 -0.09 -0.87
C ALA A 51 -9.56 0.70 -1.77
N VAL A 52 -10.74 0.14 -2.05
CA VAL A 52 -11.73 0.84 -2.87
C VAL A 52 -12.32 2.02 -2.10
N ASP A 53 -12.70 1.80 -0.85
CA ASP A 53 -13.39 2.82 -0.08
C ASP A 53 -12.49 4.01 0.27
N LEU A 54 -11.23 3.73 0.61
CA LEU A 54 -10.33 4.77 1.11
C LEU A 54 -9.50 5.41 0.02
N ASN A 55 -9.31 4.71 -1.09
CA ASN A 55 -8.42 5.15 -2.15
C ASN A 55 -7.08 5.61 -1.56
N PRO A 56 -6.35 4.71 -0.90
CA PRO A 56 -5.12 5.10 -0.21
C PRO A 56 -4.04 5.54 -1.19
N ASP A 57 -3.07 6.25 -0.67
CA ASP A 57 -1.93 6.70 -1.46
C ASP A 57 -0.90 5.60 -1.62
N LEU A 58 -0.93 4.58 -0.77
CA LEU A 58 0.00 3.46 -0.80
C LEU A 58 -0.56 2.30 -0.02
N ILE A 59 -0.29 1.09 -0.49
CA ILE A 59 -0.70 -0.14 0.19
C ILE A 59 0.54 -0.94 0.54
N VAL A 60 0.61 -1.43 1.79
CA VAL A 60 1.62 -2.40 2.23
C VAL A 60 0.90 -3.74 2.34
N LEU A 61 1.39 -4.75 1.65
CA LEU A 61 0.66 -6.00 1.47
C LEU A 61 1.54 -7.20 1.77
N ASP A 62 1.05 -8.09 2.65
CA ASP A 62 1.68 -9.39 2.88
C ASP A 62 1.11 -10.39 1.90
N LEU A 63 1.98 -11.22 1.31
CA LEU A 63 1.55 -12.25 0.37
C LEU A 63 1.01 -13.49 1.08
N ALA A 64 1.52 -13.79 2.28
CA ALA A 64 1.15 -15.03 2.98
C ALA A 64 0.04 -14.77 3.97
N MET A 65 -1.18 -14.89 3.52
CA MET A 65 -2.36 -14.74 4.37
C MET A 65 -3.33 -15.89 4.08
N PRO A 66 -4.13 -16.29 5.09
CA PRO A 66 -5.09 -17.36 4.86
C PRO A 66 -6.27 -16.89 4.01
N ARG A 67 -6.95 -17.83 3.40
CA ARG A 67 -8.13 -17.60 2.58
C ARG A 67 -7.82 -16.75 1.35
N VAL A 68 -8.10 -15.46 1.37
CA VAL A 68 -7.76 -14.60 0.24
C VAL A 68 -6.33 -14.11 0.49
N ASP A 69 -5.38 -14.72 -0.18
CA ASP A 69 -3.97 -14.42 0.05
C ASP A 69 -3.55 -13.15 -0.67
N GLY A 70 -2.32 -12.72 -0.40
CA GLY A 70 -1.84 -11.46 -0.95
C GLY A 70 -1.68 -11.47 -2.46
N TRP A 71 -1.41 -12.62 -3.05
CA TRP A 71 -1.34 -12.71 -4.52
C TRP A 71 -2.68 -12.37 -5.15
N THR A 72 -3.75 -12.91 -4.56
CA THR A 72 -5.10 -12.64 -5.03
C THR A 72 -5.45 -11.18 -4.85
N VAL A 73 -5.06 -10.60 -3.70
CA VAL A 73 -5.29 -9.19 -3.45
C VAL A 73 -4.58 -8.34 -4.51
N LEU A 74 -3.30 -8.62 -4.77
CA LEU A 74 -2.52 -7.86 -5.74
C LEU A 74 -3.14 -7.95 -7.13
N LYS A 75 -3.58 -9.14 -7.51
CA LYS A 75 -4.23 -9.32 -8.80
C LYS A 75 -5.48 -8.45 -8.91
N HIS A 76 -6.33 -8.49 -7.88
CA HIS A 76 -7.56 -7.69 -7.91
C HIS A 76 -7.27 -6.21 -7.94
N LEU A 77 -6.25 -5.75 -7.19
CA LEU A 77 -5.88 -4.34 -7.21
C LEU A 77 -5.48 -3.89 -8.61
N ARG A 78 -4.80 -4.74 -9.35
CA ARG A 78 -4.31 -4.38 -10.68
C ARG A 78 -5.36 -4.56 -11.79
N GLU A 79 -6.45 -5.24 -11.48
CA GLU A 79 -7.51 -5.44 -12.47
C GLU A 79 -8.65 -4.44 -12.36
N SER A 80 -8.65 -3.62 -11.31
CA SER A 80 -9.73 -2.66 -11.08
C SER A 80 -9.27 -1.25 -11.40
N SER A 81 -10.07 -0.52 -12.15
CA SER A 81 -9.75 0.87 -12.45
C SER A 81 -9.74 1.74 -11.20
N TRP A 82 -10.39 1.29 -10.12
CA TRP A 82 -10.41 2.05 -8.88
C TRP A 82 -9.08 2.00 -8.13
N THR A 83 -8.27 0.96 -8.35
CA THR A 83 -7.09 0.72 -7.54
C THR A 83 -5.82 0.50 -8.37
N ILE A 84 -5.94 0.47 -9.69
CA ILE A 84 -4.82 0.08 -10.55
C ILE A 84 -3.58 0.97 -10.37
N ASP A 85 -3.77 2.23 -10.03
CA ASP A 85 -2.65 3.16 -9.91
C ASP A 85 -2.09 3.29 -8.49
N ILE A 86 -2.65 2.58 -7.52
CA ILE A 86 -2.17 2.69 -6.15
C ILE A 86 -0.85 1.92 -6.02
N PRO A 87 0.24 2.56 -5.58
CA PRO A 87 1.49 1.85 -5.38
C PRO A 87 1.38 0.81 -4.27
N VAL A 88 1.98 -0.34 -4.48
CA VAL A 88 1.93 -1.46 -3.55
C VAL A 88 3.34 -1.88 -3.18
N ILE A 89 3.64 -1.88 -1.87
CA ILE A 89 4.85 -2.47 -1.33
C ILE A 89 4.47 -3.84 -0.80
N VAL A 90 5.09 -4.90 -1.33
CA VAL A 90 4.95 -6.22 -0.75
C VAL A 90 5.92 -6.33 0.42
N LEU A 91 5.42 -6.73 1.58
CA LEU A 91 6.23 -6.90 2.79
C LEU A 91 5.89 -8.27 3.35
N THR A 92 6.76 -9.26 3.14
CA THR A 92 6.41 -10.66 3.38
C THR A 92 7.61 -11.45 3.86
N ALA A 93 7.32 -12.56 4.55
CA ALA A 93 8.39 -13.50 4.92
C ALA A 93 8.77 -14.42 3.77
N VAL A 94 8.03 -14.40 2.67
CA VAL A 94 8.33 -15.25 1.52
C VAL A 94 9.45 -14.59 0.73
N VAL A 95 10.63 -15.22 0.70
CA VAL A 95 11.83 -14.55 0.18
C VAL A 95 12.21 -14.92 -1.25
N THR A 96 11.52 -15.88 -1.86
CA THR A 96 11.96 -16.40 -3.15
C THR A 96 11.09 -16.00 -4.31
N VAL A 97 10.16 -15.06 -4.14
CA VAL A 97 9.17 -14.74 -5.16
C VAL A 97 9.20 -13.28 -5.59
N ARG A 98 10.38 -12.66 -5.47
CA ARG A 98 10.50 -11.25 -5.79
C ARG A 98 10.11 -10.94 -7.23
N ASP A 99 10.64 -11.71 -8.17
CA ASP A 99 10.37 -11.43 -9.59
C ASP A 99 8.90 -11.66 -9.91
N GLU A 100 8.32 -12.72 -9.35
CA GLU A 100 6.90 -12.99 -9.55
C GLU A 100 6.04 -11.88 -9.00
N ALA A 101 6.43 -11.32 -7.84
CA ALA A 101 5.66 -10.24 -7.25
C ALA A 101 5.70 -8.97 -8.10
N PHE A 102 6.85 -8.64 -8.66
CA PHE A 102 6.93 -7.50 -9.57
C PHE A 102 6.13 -7.76 -10.84
N HIS A 103 6.18 -8.97 -11.36
CA HIS A 103 5.37 -9.33 -12.52
C HIS A 103 3.88 -9.21 -12.21
N ALA A 104 3.49 -9.54 -10.98
CA ALA A 104 2.10 -9.43 -10.58
C ALA A 104 1.67 -7.98 -10.30
N GLY A 105 2.63 -7.05 -10.26
CA GLY A 105 2.30 -5.64 -10.20
C GLY A 105 2.69 -4.89 -8.95
N CYS A 106 3.55 -5.46 -8.08
CA CYS A 106 3.99 -4.67 -6.93
C CYS A 106 5.07 -3.68 -7.37
N ASP A 107 5.23 -2.62 -6.60
CA ASP A 107 6.18 -1.56 -6.90
C ASP A 107 7.44 -1.65 -6.06
N ALA A 108 7.40 -2.39 -4.97
CA ALA A 108 8.57 -2.65 -4.13
C ALA A 108 8.36 -3.97 -3.41
N TYR A 109 9.45 -4.63 -3.04
CA TYR A 109 9.39 -5.94 -2.41
C TYR A 109 10.36 -5.96 -1.24
N LEU A 110 9.85 -6.16 -0.04
CA LEU A 110 10.64 -6.20 1.18
C LEU A 110 10.37 -7.51 1.91
N THR A 111 11.40 -8.06 2.54
CA THR A 111 11.26 -9.33 3.25
C THR A 111 11.33 -9.11 4.75
N LYS A 112 10.48 -9.83 5.48
CA LYS A 112 10.49 -9.79 6.94
C LYS A 112 11.62 -10.67 7.46
N PRO A 113 12.28 -10.28 8.55
CA PRO A 113 12.03 -9.07 9.32
C PRO A 113 12.57 -7.85 8.59
N CYS A 114 11.80 -6.77 8.60
CA CYS A 114 12.16 -5.56 7.90
C CYS A 114 12.14 -4.39 8.89
N PRO A 115 13.26 -3.68 9.05
CA PRO A 115 13.24 -2.51 9.92
C PRO A 115 12.22 -1.49 9.41
N PRO A 116 11.45 -0.86 10.30
CA PRO A 116 10.47 0.12 9.85
C PRO A 116 11.07 1.26 9.05
N GLU A 117 12.34 1.60 9.32
CA GLU A 117 13.01 2.66 8.55
C GLU A 117 13.14 2.29 7.08
N VAL A 118 13.36 1.01 6.78
CA VAL A 118 13.49 0.55 5.40
C VAL A 118 12.15 0.65 4.69
N LEU A 119 11.07 0.26 5.38
CA LEU A 119 9.73 0.44 4.82
C LEU A 119 9.45 1.91 4.56
N TRP A 120 9.87 2.78 5.49
CA TRP A 120 9.63 4.21 5.35
C TRP A 120 10.36 4.77 4.13
N LEU A 121 11.60 4.36 3.89
CA LEU A 121 12.35 4.84 2.73
C LEU A 121 11.66 4.46 1.42
N GLN A 122 11.14 3.24 1.34
CA GLN A 122 10.42 2.82 0.14
C GLN A 122 9.11 3.58 0.01
N THR A 123 8.44 3.82 1.13
CA THR A 123 7.20 4.58 1.13
C THR A 123 7.41 5.98 0.59
N VAL A 124 8.44 6.65 1.07
CA VAL A 124 8.75 8.01 0.63
C VAL A 124 9.03 8.04 -0.87
N ALA A 125 9.83 7.08 -1.35
CA ALA A 125 10.19 7.05 -2.76
C ALA A 125 8.96 6.89 -3.64
N LEU A 126 8.06 5.97 -3.27
CA LEU A 126 6.87 5.72 -4.08
C LEU A 126 5.87 6.87 -4.00
N LEU A 127 5.74 7.49 -2.84
CA LEU A 127 4.84 8.63 -2.71
C LEU A 127 5.33 9.83 -3.51
N ARG A 128 6.63 10.05 -3.57
CA ARG A 128 7.20 11.12 -4.38
C ARG A 128 6.99 10.86 -5.86
N ASP A 129 7.20 9.63 -6.29
CA ASP A 129 7.01 9.28 -7.69
C ASP A 129 5.55 9.49 -8.09
N ARG A 130 4.63 9.07 -7.22
CA ARG A 130 3.22 9.22 -7.51
C ARG A 130 2.82 10.68 -7.59
N GLU A 131 3.33 11.49 -6.67
CA GLU A 131 3.03 12.91 -6.67
C GLU A 131 3.57 13.58 -7.91
N GLY A 132 4.78 13.25 -8.32
CA GLY A 132 5.36 13.77 -9.54
C GLY A 132 4.53 13.43 -10.77
N LEU A 133 4.02 12.21 -10.83
CA LEU A 133 3.15 11.81 -11.93
C LEU A 133 1.85 12.59 -11.91
N ARG A 134 1.28 12.80 -10.75
CA ARG A 134 0.06 13.59 -10.64
C ARG A 134 0.27 15.02 -11.10
N GLU A 135 1.39 15.62 -10.73
CA GLU A 135 1.68 16.97 -11.13
C GLU A 135 1.84 17.09 -12.62
N ARG A 136 2.56 16.14 -13.22
CA ARG A 136 2.73 16.15 -14.67
C ARG A 136 1.41 15.96 -15.39
N ALA A 137 0.60 15.03 -14.91
CA ALA A 137 -0.71 14.80 -15.50
C ALA A 137 -1.58 16.03 -15.35
N GLY A 138 -1.44 16.72 -14.21
CA GLY A 138 -2.24 17.87 -13.94
C GLY A 138 -1.90 19.07 -14.79
N ARG A 139 -0.61 19.18 -15.22
CA ARG A 139 -0.23 20.31 -16.04
C ARG A 139 -0.11 19.93 -17.46
N GLY A 140 0.05 18.73 -17.67
CA GLY A 140 0.41 18.28 -18.81
C GLY A 140 -0.05 18.60 -19.99
N PRO A 141 0.14 18.11 -21.06
CA PRO A 141 -0.15 18.76 -22.25
C PRO A 141 -1.54 19.07 -22.19
N ARG A 142 -2.12 18.62 -21.40
CA ARG A 142 -3.32 19.04 -21.21
C ARG A 142 -3.70 19.50 -22.42
N VAL A 143 -3.08 19.31 -23.29
CA VAL A 143 -3.43 19.74 -24.55
C VAL A 143 -4.27 18.89 -25.19
#